data_06a2a53af743a32fdebd93dcf214777e
#
_entry.id   06a2a53af743a32fdebd93dcf214777e
#
_cell.length_a   1.000
_cell.length_b   1.000
_cell.length_c   1.000
_cell.angle_alpha   90.00
_cell.angle_beta   90.00
_cell.angle_gamma   90.00
#
_symmetry.space_group_name_H-M   'P 1'
#
loop_
_entity.id
_entity.type
_entity.pdbx_description
1 polymer ?
#
loop_
_entity_poly.entity_id
_entity_poly.type
_entity_poly.pdbx_seq_one_letter_code
_entity_poly.pdbx_strand_id
1 'polypeptide(L)'
;MYTLNGKTLRLDKAFTTEDGRQFPRNWLRLSTKEERDALGIVETPDVVEPYYDQRFYWGPNNPKDHTQLVEQWVATTKQTAGSLLNQYDWYIVRQAETGKAVPQEVLNYRSNVRVISDNREAMINGTTDTDQLFAVITQDFGGMFPWPSGPFDVTPVADAPSEAPVSVPDTDVIDFSTTSTAITGSGLLGGAGEDILSF
;
A
#
# COMPACT_ATOMS: atom_id res chain seq x y z
N MET A 1 9.99 17.29 34.32
CA MET A 1 9.22 17.07 35.57
C MET A 1 9.90 17.85 36.70
N TYR A 2 9.13 18.53 37.59
CA TYR A 2 9.69 19.32 38.72
C TYR A 2 9.34 18.64 40.04
N THR A 3 10.29 18.60 40.97
CA THR A 3 10.08 18.03 42.32
C THR A 3 10.63 19.01 43.39
N LEU A 4 9.88 19.11 44.50
CA LEU A 4 10.30 19.84 45.71
C LEU A 4 10.18 18.89 46.89
N ASN A 5 11.27 18.66 47.60
CA ASN A 5 11.32 17.73 48.73
C ASN A 5 10.69 16.35 48.43
N GLY A 6 10.97 15.80 47.22
CA GLY A 6 10.43 14.52 46.76
C GLY A 6 8.97 14.55 46.29
N LYS A 7 8.28 15.69 46.38
CA LYS A 7 6.91 15.85 45.92
C LYS A 7 6.86 16.44 44.52
N THR A 8 6.15 15.79 43.60
CA THR A 8 5.99 16.26 42.23
C THR A 8 5.20 17.56 42.18
N LEU A 9 5.74 18.58 41.49
CA LEU A 9 5.07 19.84 41.17
C LEU A 9 4.55 19.80 39.72
N ARG A 10 3.31 20.28 39.53
CA ARG A 10 2.73 20.44 38.20
C ARG A 10 2.92 21.87 37.69
N LEU A 11 3.27 22.03 36.43
CA LEU A 11 3.55 23.31 35.76
C LEU A 11 2.44 24.36 35.93
N ASP A 12 1.19 23.94 35.92
CA ASP A 12 0.02 24.81 35.92
C ASP A 12 -0.79 24.73 37.22
N LYS A 13 -0.13 24.37 38.34
CA LYS A 13 -0.75 24.29 39.66
C LYS A 13 0.02 25.17 40.66
N ALA A 14 -0.72 25.96 41.46
CA ALA A 14 -0.13 26.70 42.58
C ALA A 14 0.41 25.70 43.63
N PHE A 15 1.50 26.05 44.27
CA PHE A 15 2.11 25.25 45.33
C PHE A 15 2.59 26.15 46.50
N THR A 16 2.79 25.51 47.62
CA THR A 16 3.27 26.16 48.83
C THR A 16 4.53 25.40 49.30
N THR A 17 5.57 26.12 49.64
CA THR A 17 6.80 25.58 50.24
C THR A 17 6.60 25.33 51.73
N GLU A 18 7.51 24.55 52.36
CA GLU A 18 7.43 24.22 53.80
C GLU A 18 7.53 25.44 54.72
N ASP A 19 8.23 26.48 54.27
CA ASP A 19 8.35 27.77 54.96
C ASP A 19 7.10 28.68 54.75
N GLY A 20 6.02 28.15 54.17
CA GLY A 20 4.74 28.82 54.03
C GLY A 20 4.62 29.81 52.87
N ARG A 21 5.61 29.94 51.99
CA ARG A 21 5.56 30.80 50.81
C ARG A 21 4.63 30.20 49.77
N GLN A 22 3.72 31.00 49.23
CA GLN A 22 2.79 30.58 48.19
C GLN A 22 3.24 31.08 46.83
N PHE A 23 3.21 30.19 45.87
CA PHE A 23 3.56 30.44 44.46
C PHE A 23 2.36 30.24 43.55
N PRO A 24 2.11 31.20 42.63
CA PRO A 24 1.00 31.10 41.70
C PRO A 24 1.21 29.96 40.70
N ARG A 25 0.11 29.50 40.08
CA ARG A 25 0.08 28.35 39.16
C ARG A 25 1.05 28.42 37.96
N ASN A 26 1.38 29.65 37.53
CA ASN A 26 2.26 29.90 36.38
C ASN A 26 3.72 30.13 36.78
N TRP A 27 4.04 30.11 38.07
CA TRP A 27 5.36 30.47 38.56
C TRP A 27 6.47 29.54 38.00
N LEU A 28 6.26 28.23 38.03
CA LEU A 28 7.24 27.24 37.49
C LEU A 28 7.54 27.46 36.00
N ARG A 29 6.59 27.99 35.26
CA ARG A 29 6.79 28.29 33.83
C ARG A 29 7.55 29.56 33.57
N LEU A 30 7.40 30.55 34.45
CA LEU A 30 8.01 31.87 34.32
C LEU A 30 9.32 32.04 35.07
N SER A 31 9.57 31.18 36.08
CA SER A 31 10.80 31.23 36.92
C SER A 31 12.04 30.81 36.13
N THR A 32 13.15 31.42 36.47
CA THR A 32 14.48 31.01 35.97
C THR A 32 14.96 29.73 36.66
N LYS A 33 16.00 29.13 36.11
CA LYS A 33 16.60 27.94 36.73
C LYS A 33 17.18 28.29 38.13
N GLU A 34 17.81 29.43 38.24
CA GLU A 34 18.43 29.93 39.48
C GLU A 34 17.37 30.14 40.58
N GLU A 35 16.19 30.66 40.24
CA GLU A 35 15.08 30.83 41.16
C GLU A 35 14.52 29.50 41.65
N ARG A 36 14.45 28.52 40.76
CA ARG A 36 13.99 27.15 41.12
C ARG A 36 15.02 26.45 42.00
N ASP A 37 16.30 26.54 41.64
CA ASP A 37 17.39 25.94 42.41
C ASP A 37 17.46 26.54 43.82
N ALA A 38 17.25 27.89 43.99
CA ALA A 38 17.20 28.57 45.25
C ALA A 38 16.07 28.09 46.18
N LEU A 39 14.99 27.54 45.65
CA LEU A 39 13.90 26.95 46.38
C LEU A 39 14.07 25.43 46.60
N GLY A 40 15.17 24.86 46.12
CA GLY A 40 15.38 23.39 46.18
C GLY A 40 14.51 22.60 45.23
N ILE A 41 13.96 23.24 44.16
CA ILE A 41 13.21 22.56 43.15
C ILE A 41 14.18 21.89 42.17
N VAL A 42 14.10 20.56 42.11
CA VAL A 42 14.90 19.76 41.17
C VAL A 42 14.11 19.56 39.87
N GLU A 43 14.72 19.98 38.79
CA GLU A 43 14.22 19.67 37.45
C GLU A 43 14.78 18.33 36.97
N THR A 44 13.95 17.31 36.92
CA THR A 44 14.31 16.03 36.33
C THR A 44 13.85 16.07 34.87
N PRO A 45 14.75 15.86 33.89
CA PRO A 45 14.35 15.78 32.51
C PRO A 45 13.28 14.70 32.35
N ASP A 46 12.30 14.97 31.52
CA ASP A 46 11.31 13.94 31.19
C ASP A 46 12.06 12.76 30.58
N VAL A 47 11.86 11.57 31.16
CA VAL A 47 12.39 10.33 30.58
C VAL A 47 11.68 10.16 29.26
N VAL A 48 12.37 10.50 28.16
CA VAL A 48 11.90 10.14 26.83
C VAL A 48 12.08 8.64 26.71
N GLU A 49 10.99 7.90 26.81
CA GLU A 49 11.03 6.47 26.57
C GLU A 49 11.60 6.25 25.16
N PRO A 50 12.64 5.42 25.00
CA PRO A 50 13.20 5.16 23.69
C PRO A 50 12.11 4.56 22.79
N TYR A 51 12.01 5.12 21.58
CA TYR A 51 11.09 4.59 20.56
C TYR A 51 11.45 3.15 20.21
N TYR A 52 10.44 2.29 20.11
CA TYR A 52 10.57 0.93 19.62
C TYR A 52 9.41 0.59 18.69
N ASP A 53 9.65 -0.27 17.72
CA ASP A 53 8.62 -0.74 16.81
C ASP A 53 7.86 -1.94 17.41
N GLN A 54 6.59 -1.72 17.74
CA GLN A 54 5.74 -2.72 18.37
C GLN A 54 5.50 -3.97 17.51
N ARG A 55 5.82 -3.94 16.23
CA ARG A 55 5.75 -5.13 15.36
C ARG A 55 6.81 -6.15 15.74
N PHE A 56 7.99 -5.68 16.21
CA PHE A 56 9.17 -6.50 16.49
C PHE A 56 9.52 -6.59 17.99
N TYR A 57 9.09 -5.63 18.80
CA TYR A 57 9.47 -5.53 20.21
C TYR A 57 8.26 -5.41 21.11
N TRP A 58 8.37 -5.96 22.33
CA TRP A 58 7.40 -5.76 23.42
C TRP A 58 7.66 -4.48 24.21
N GLY A 59 8.85 -3.93 24.10
CA GLY A 59 9.33 -2.76 24.81
C GLY A 59 10.76 -2.41 24.39
N PRO A 60 11.35 -1.31 24.92
CA PRO A 60 12.73 -0.98 24.66
C PRO A 60 13.65 -2.17 25.01
N ASN A 61 14.47 -2.61 24.07
CA ASN A 61 15.39 -3.75 24.24
C ASN A 61 14.74 -5.10 24.63
N ASN A 62 13.44 -5.27 24.31
CA ASN A 62 12.71 -6.51 24.56
C ASN A 62 12.16 -7.08 23.24
N PRO A 63 12.98 -7.79 22.45
CA PRO A 63 12.57 -8.33 21.16
C PRO A 63 11.54 -9.45 21.32
N LYS A 64 10.65 -9.56 20.35
CA LYS A 64 9.75 -10.69 20.20
C LYS A 64 10.51 -11.91 19.70
N ASP A 65 9.88 -13.09 19.82
CA ASP A 65 10.44 -14.33 19.31
C ASP A 65 10.72 -14.24 17.80
N HIS A 66 11.98 -14.43 17.43
CA HIS A 66 12.45 -14.31 16.05
C HIS A 66 11.77 -15.32 15.13
N THR A 67 11.63 -16.58 15.58
CA THR A 67 11.05 -17.66 14.75
C THR A 67 9.61 -17.34 14.39
N GLN A 68 8.82 -16.91 15.38
CA GLN A 68 7.42 -16.51 15.14
C GLN A 68 7.31 -15.31 14.21
N LEU A 69 8.21 -14.34 14.34
CA LEU A 69 8.24 -13.17 13.46
C LEU A 69 8.60 -13.56 12.02
N VAL A 70 9.58 -14.44 11.82
CA VAL A 70 9.95 -14.95 10.50
C VAL A 70 8.74 -15.62 9.84
N GLU A 71 8.06 -16.54 10.54
CA GLU A 71 6.85 -17.19 10.03
C GLU A 71 5.76 -16.17 9.64
N GLN A 72 5.52 -15.18 10.49
CA GLN A 72 4.54 -14.12 10.25
C GLN A 72 4.88 -13.30 9.00
N TRP A 73 6.13 -12.88 8.85
CA TRP A 73 6.55 -12.04 7.73
C TRP A 73 6.62 -12.81 6.42
N VAL A 74 7.01 -14.09 6.44
CA VAL A 74 6.90 -15.00 5.28
C VAL A 74 5.44 -15.16 4.85
N ALA A 75 4.53 -15.40 5.81
CA ALA A 75 3.11 -15.51 5.52
C ALA A 75 2.54 -14.21 4.91
N THR A 76 2.94 -13.04 5.44
CA THR A 76 2.55 -11.73 4.90
C THR A 76 3.07 -11.52 3.48
N THR A 77 4.31 -11.92 3.19
CA THR A 77 4.90 -11.85 1.85
C THR A 77 4.12 -12.70 0.86
N LYS A 78 3.81 -13.96 1.22
CA LYS A 78 2.99 -14.87 0.40
C LYS A 78 1.58 -14.34 0.17
N GLN A 79 0.96 -13.77 1.20
CA GLN A 79 -0.36 -13.18 1.08
C GLN A 79 -0.38 -12.01 0.08
N THR A 80 0.65 -11.16 0.15
CA THR A 80 0.81 -10.04 -0.79
C THR A 80 0.99 -10.55 -2.21
N ALA A 81 1.89 -11.52 -2.43
CA ALA A 81 2.09 -12.16 -3.73
C ALA A 81 0.78 -12.79 -4.27
N GLY A 82 0.04 -13.51 -3.41
CA GLY A 82 -1.26 -14.08 -3.76
C GLY A 82 -2.27 -13.01 -4.19
N SER A 83 -2.35 -11.91 -3.46
CA SER A 83 -3.25 -10.79 -3.81
C SER A 83 -2.91 -10.18 -5.17
N LEU A 84 -1.62 -10.03 -5.48
CA LEU A 84 -1.15 -9.52 -6.77
C LEU A 84 -1.46 -10.50 -7.93
N LEU A 85 -1.32 -11.80 -7.70
CA LEU A 85 -1.59 -12.82 -8.70
C LEU A 85 -3.09 -13.01 -8.99
N ASN A 86 -3.94 -12.94 -7.94
CA ASN A 86 -5.39 -13.14 -8.06
C ASN A 86 -6.07 -12.20 -9.05
N GLN A 87 -5.55 -10.97 -9.18
CA GLN A 87 -6.09 -9.97 -10.10
C GLN A 87 -6.09 -10.45 -11.57
N TYR A 88 -5.18 -11.36 -11.90
CA TYR A 88 -4.96 -11.85 -13.26
C TYR A 88 -5.22 -13.36 -13.43
N ASP A 89 -5.75 -14.03 -12.42
CA ASP A 89 -6.05 -15.48 -12.47
C ASP A 89 -7.13 -15.81 -13.49
N TRP A 90 -8.05 -14.90 -13.74
CA TRP A 90 -9.09 -15.07 -14.74
C TRP A 90 -8.53 -15.28 -16.17
N TYR A 91 -7.33 -14.75 -16.48
CA TYR A 91 -6.68 -15.02 -17.76
C TYR A 91 -6.31 -16.49 -17.92
N ILE A 92 -5.86 -17.13 -16.84
CA ILE A 92 -5.50 -18.55 -16.83
C ILE A 92 -6.76 -19.41 -16.97
N VAL A 93 -7.81 -19.07 -16.21
CA VAL A 93 -9.10 -19.75 -16.30
C VAL A 93 -9.67 -19.64 -17.72
N ARG A 94 -9.70 -18.44 -18.30
CA ARG A 94 -10.15 -18.21 -19.66
C ARG A 94 -9.36 -19.03 -20.70
N GLN A 95 -8.04 -19.13 -20.54
CA GLN A 95 -7.22 -19.96 -21.42
C GLN A 95 -7.62 -21.45 -21.33
N ALA A 96 -7.85 -21.93 -20.11
CA ALA A 96 -8.25 -23.33 -19.90
C ALA A 96 -9.64 -23.65 -20.50
N GLU A 97 -10.59 -22.70 -20.40
CA GLU A 97 -11.98 -22.88 -20.86
C GLU A 97 -12.15 -22.64 -22.37
N THR A 98 -11.44 -21.67 -22.93
CA THR A 98 -11.70 -21.18 -24.30
C THR A 98 -10.53 -21.39 -25.27
N GLY A 99 -9.36 -21.81 -24.77
CA GLY A 99 -8.14 -21.91 -25.56
C GLY A 99 -7.48 -20.55 -25.89
N LYS A 100 -8.05 -19.41 -25.45
CA LYS A 100 -7.50 -18.08 -25.73
C LYS A 100 -6.22 -17.84 -24.94
N ALA A 101 -5.10 -17.61 -25.64
CA ALA A 101 -3.79 -17.42 -25.03
C ALA A 101 -3.78 -16.27 -24.02
N VAL A 102 -2.99 -16.46 -22.94
CA VAL A 102 -2.71 -15.40 -21.96
C VAL A 102 -1.74 -14.39 -22.60
N PRO A 103 -1.97 -13.08 -22.46
CA PRO A 103 -1.01 -12.06 -22.89
C PRO A 103 0.37 -12.28 -22.26
N GLN A 104 1.44 -12.05 -23.02
CA GLN A 104 2.80 -12.26 -22.56
C GLN A 104 3.16 -11.34 -21.37
N GLU A 105 2.63 -10.14 -21.34
CA GLU A 105 2.79 -9.16 -20.25
C GLU A 105 2.26 -9.72 -18.93
N VAL A 106 1.12 -10.41 -18.95
CA VAL A 106 0.54 -11.05 -17.77
C VAL A 106 1.40 -12.22 -17.32
N LEU A 107 1.93 -13.03 -18.25
CA LEU A 107 2.84 -14.13 -17.91
C LEU A 107 4.12 -13.63 -17.28
N ASN A 108 4.71 -12.58 -17.85
CA ASN A 108 5.93 -11.93 -17.31
C ASN A 108 5.69 -11.35 -15.92
N TYR A 109 4.58 -10.62 -15.74
CA TYR A 109 4.18 -10.07 -14.44
C TYR A 109 4.06 -11.16 -13.38
N ARG A 110 3.32 -12.23 -13.69
CA ARG A 110 3.12 -13.35 -12.77
C ARG A 110 4.43 -14.06 -12.40
N SER A 111 5.33 -14.20 -13.37
CA SER A 111 6.68 -14.74 -13.12
C SER A 111 7.47 -13.83 -12.19
N ASN A 112 7.47 -12.52 -12.43
CA ASN A 112 8.19 -11.54 -11.62
C ASN A 112 7.67 -11.50 -10.18
N VAL A 113 6.33 -11.54 -9.98
CA VAL A 113 5.73 -11.59 -8.64
C VAL A 113 6.25 -12.79 -7.85
N ARG A 114 6.33 -13.98 -8.48
CA ARG A 114 6.84 -15.18 -7.80
C ARG A 114 8.32 -15.07 -7.46
N VAL A 115 9.14 -14.63 -8.41
CA VAL A 115 10.58 -14.45 -8.18
C VAL A 115 10.85 -13.45 -7.05
N ILE A 116 10.10 -12.35 -7.01
CA ILE A 116 10.23 -11.35 -5.95
C ILE A 116 9.78 -11.92 -4.60
N SER A 117 8.67 -12.68 -4.56
CA SER A 117 8.22 -13.36 -3.34
C SER A 117 9.30 -14.30 -2.81
N ASP A 118 9.85 -15.17 -3.67
CA ASP A 118 10.88 -16.13 -3.29
C ASP A 118 12.15 -15.44 -2.74
N ASN A 119 12.58 -14.35 -3.37
CA ASN A 119 13.74 -13.57 -2.92
C ASN A 119 13.48 -12.87 -1.57
N ARG A 120 12.31 -12.27 -1.38
CA ARG A 120 11.91 -11.65 -0.10
C ARG A 120 11.85 -12.70 1.00
N GLU A 121 11.25 -13.87 0.72
CA GLU A 121 11.18 -14.99 1.66
C GLU A 121 12.59 -15.50 2.03
N ALA A 122 13.49 -15.62 1.04
CA ALA A 122 14.86 -16.00 1.29
C ALA A 122 15.61 -15.02 2.20
N MET A 123 15.40 -13.70 2.00
CA MET A 123 16.01 -12.69 2.87
C MET A 123 15.46 -12.75 4.29
N ILE A 124 14.14 -12.93 4.46
CA ILE A 124 13.50 -13.08 5.78
C ILE A 124 14.06 -14.30 6.50
N ASN A 125 14.08 -15.47 5.82
CA ASN A 125 14.59 -16.72 6.38
C ASN A 125 16.11 -16.71 6.64
N GLY A 126 16.85 -15.82 5.97
CA GLY A 126 18.29 -15.66 6.16
C GLY A 126 18.66 -14.82 7.39
N THR A 127 17.71 -14.22 8.09
CA THR A 127 17.96 -13.44 9.31
C THR A 127 18.21 -14.37 10.50
N THR A 128 19.11 -13.98 11.42
CA THR A 128 19.49 -14.79 12.59
C THR A 128 18.84 -14.31 13.87
N ASP A 129 18.38 -13.07 13.89
CA ASP A 129 17.77 -12.43 15.07
C ASP A 129 16.72 -11.38 14.67
N THR A 130 15.98 -10.90 15.68
CA THR A 130 14.90 -9.93 15.49
C THR A 130 15.40 -8.58 14.99
N ASP A 131 16.62 -8.16 15.34
CA ASP A 131 17.19 -6.88 14.92
C ASP A 131 17.53 -6.91 13.42
N GLN A 132 18.07 -8.02 12.92
CA GLN A 132 18.31 -8.21 11.48
C GLN A 132 17.00 -8.25 10.71
N LEU A 133 16.01 -8.99 11.22
CA LEU A 133 14.69 -9.04 10.60
C LEU A 133 14.04 -7.65 10.55
N PHE A 134 14.13 -6.90 11.65
CA PHE A 134 13.67 -5.51 11.71
C PHE A 134 14.35 -4.66 10.63
N ALA A 135 15.67 -4.74 10.49
CA ALA A 135 16.42 -4.00 9.48
C ALA A 135 15.98 -4.36 8.05
N VAL A 136 15.84 -5.65 7.73
CA VAL A 136 15.39 -6.13 6.42
C VAL A 136 14.00 -5.58 6.07
N ILE A 137 13.06 -5.66 6.99
CA ILE A 137 11.68 -5.26 6.74
C ILE A 137 11.54 -3.73 6.67
N THR A 138 12.17 -2.99 7.59
CA THR A 138 12.04 -1.51 7.63
C THR A 138 12.77 -0.80 6.51
N GLN A 139 13.84 -1.41 5.97
CA GLN A 139 14.55 -0.93 4.79
C GLN A 139 13.93 -1.43 3.47
N ASP A 140 12.75 -2.02 3.51
CA ASP A 140 12.07 -2.62 2.35
C ASP A 140 13.03 -3.49 1.51
N PHE A 141 13.66 -4.46 2.19
CA PHE A 141 14.64 -5.38 1.58
C PHE A 141 15.81 -4.67 0.89
N GLY A 142 16.18 -3.48 1.40
CA GLY A 142 17.24 -2.65 0.79
C GLY A 142 16.85 -2.06 -0.57
N GLY A 143 15.54 -2.03 -0.89
CA GLY A 143 15.05 -1.59 -2.19
C GLY A 143 15.35 -2.53 -3.36
N MET A 144 15.87 -3.75 -3.07
CA MET A 144 16.30 -4.70 -4.12
C MET A 144 15.16 -5.46 -4.78
N PHE A 145 14.05 -5.65 -4.07
CA PHE A 145 12.93 -6.49 -4.53
C PHE A 145 11.60 -5.74 -4.44
N PRO A 146 11.41 -4.61 -5.16
CA PRO A 146 10.12 -3.92 -5.22
C PRO A 146 9.09 -4.81 -5.91
N TRP A 147 7.84 -4.79 -5.43
CA TRP A 147 6.77 -5.46 -6.15
C TRP A 147 6.58 -4.83 -7.53
N PRO A 148 6.35 -5.65 -8.58
CA PRO A 148 6.20 -5.12 -9.93
C PRO A 148 4.90 -4.33 -10.04
N SER A 149 4.92 -3.27 -10.84
CA SER A 149 3.70 -2.59 -11.32
C SER A 149 2.87 -3.54 -12.17
N GLY A 150 1.57 -3.25 -12.31
CA GLY A 150 0.66 -4.09 -13.09
C GLY A 150 1.12 -4.31 -14.53
N PRO A 151 0.74 -5.42 -15.16
CA PRO A 151 1.23 -5.78 -16.50
C PRO A 151 0.83 -4.78 -17.60
N PHE A 152 -0.16 -3.92 -17.31
CA PHE A 152 -0.66 -2.88 -18.22
C PHE A 152 -0.43 -1.46 -17.69
N ASP A 153 0.26 -1.32 -16.56
CA ASP A 153 0.70 -0.02 -16.05
C ASP A 153 1.87 0.46 -16.94
N VAL A 154 1.52 1.11 -18.02
CA VAL A 154 2.50 1.90 -18.76
C VAL A 154 2.86 3.09 -17.89
N THR A 155 4.03 3.04 -17.25
CA THR A 155 4.67 4.28 -16.81
C THR A 155 4.74 5.18 -18.03
N PRO A 156 4.20 6.42 -18.00
CA PRO A 156 4.41 7.33 -19.10
C PRO A 156 5.94 7.50 -19.24
N VAL A 157 6.48 6.98 -20.34
CA VAL A 157 7.86 7.24 -20.70
C VAL A 157 7.92 8.74 -20.92
N ALA A 158 8.68 9.44 -20.09
CA ALA A 158 8.74 10.90 -20.06
C ALA A 158 9.35 11.51 -21.35
N ASP A 159 9.65 10.71 -22.38
CA ASP A 159 10.21 11.13 -23.67
C ASP A 159 9.68 10.28 -24.83
N ALA A 160 8.36 10.13 -24.96
CA ALA A 160 7.80 9.84 -26.27
C ALA A 160 7.65 11.19 -26.98
N PRO A 161 8.33 11.44 -28.14
CA PRO A 161 8.06 12.62 -28.93
C PRO A 161 6.56 12.59 -29.26
N SER A 162 5.88 13.69 -28.96
CA SER A 162 4.50 13.92 -29.35
C SER A 162 4.41 13.72 -30.86
N GLU A 163 3.92 12.57 -31.29
CA GLU A 163 3.50 12.45 -32.68
C GLU A 163 2.38 13.48 -32.86
N ALA A 164 2.70 14.46 -33.70
CA ALA A 164 1.73 15.44 -34.16
C ALA A 164 0.50 14.69 -34.69
N PRO A 165 -0.71 15.21 -34.48
CA PRO A 165 -1.92 14.55 -34.96
C PRO A 165 -1.77 14.38 -36.47
N VAL A 166 -1.77 13.12 -36.91
CA VAL A 166 -1.84 12.78 -38.34
C VAL A 166 -3.15 13.37 -38.82
N SER A 167 -3.06 14.41 -39.63
CA SER A 167 -4.20 14.95 -40.33
C SER A 167 -4.68 13.89 -41.33
N VAL A 168 -5.76 13.21 -40.97
CA VAL A 168 -6.48 12.33 -41.86
C VAL A 168 -6.99 13.23 -43.00
N PRO A 169 -6.68 12.99 -44.27
CA PRO A 169 -7.28 13.75 -45.35
C PRO A 169 -8.77 13.46 -45.37
N ASP A 170 -9.53 14.55 -45.29
CA ASP A 170 -10.99 14.58 -45.36
C ASP A 170 -11.41 14.17 -46.79
N THR A 171 -11.64 12.89 -47.01
CA THR A 171 -12.23 12.38 -48.26
C THR A 171 -13.21 11.28 -47.93
N ASP A 172 -14.45 11.62 -48.24
CA ASP A 172 -15.67 10.85 -48.38
C ASP A 172 -16.71 11.09 -47.27
N VAL A 173 -17.31 12.28 -47.38
CA VAL A 173 -18.71 12.47 -46.94
C VAL A 173 -19.57 11.63 -47.86
N ILE A 174 -19.98 10.45 -47.40
CA ILE A 174 -21.05 9.69 -48.03
C ILE A 174 -22.37 10.40 -47.74
N ASP A 175 -22.85 11.18 -48.71
CA ASP A 175 -24.15 11.83 -48.69
C ASP A 175 -25.28 10.74 -48.77
N PHE A 176 -25.98 10.50 -47.70
CA PHE A 176 -27.14 9.66 -47.60
C PHE A 176 -28.46 10.41 -47.87
N SER A 177 -28.45 11.45 -48.68
CA SER A 177 -29.68 12.09 -49.10
C SER A 177 -30.09 11.58 -50.49
N THR A 178 -31.28 11.05 -50.54
CA THR A 178 -32.12 10.70 -51.72
C THR A 178 -31.90 9.33 -52.37
N THR A 179 -32.72 8.36 -52.02
CA THR A 179 -33.78 7.94 -52.97
C THR A 179 -34.89 7.15 -52.25
N SER A 180 -35.98 7.84 -51.94
CA SER A 180 -37.29 7.21 -51.71
C SER A 180 -37.83 6.78 -53.06
N THR A 181 -37.78 5.51 -53.38
CA THR A 181 -38.54 4.97 -54.52
C THR A 181 -39.61 4.00 -53.98
N ALA A 182 -40.81 4.50 -53.98
CA ALA A 182 -42.02 3.69 -53.77
C ALA A 182 -42.12 2.59 -54.80
N ILE A 183 -42.16 1.34 -54.36
CA ILE A 183 -42.62 0.24 -55.19
C ILE A 183 -43.99 -0.23 -54.68
N THR A 184 -45.04 0.28 -55.34
CA THR A 184 -46.38 -0.31 -55.39
C THR A 184 -46.36 -1.41 -56.39
N GLY A 185 -46.89 -2.60 -56.04
CA GLY A 185 -47.15 -3.68 -57.01
C GLY A 185 -47.33 -5.04 -56.35
N SER A 186 -48.45 -5.31 -55.86
CA SER A 186 -49.49 -6.31 -56.31
C SER A 186 -48.98 -7.62 -56.88
N GLY A 187 -49.46 -8.73 -56.30
CA GLY A 187 -49.52 -10.05 -56.96
C GLY A 187 -49.02 -11.19 -56.08
N LEU A 188 -49.86 -11.81 -55.40
CA LEU A 188 -50.74 -12.98 -55.66
C LEU A 188 -50.01 -14.31 -55.55
N LEU A 189 -50.44 -15.09 -54.54
CA LEU A 189 -50.77 -16.52 -54.55
C LEU A 189 -49.73 -17.60 -54.83
N GLY A 190 -49.66 -18.51 -53.86
CA GLY A 190 -49.78 -19.92 -54.25
C GLY A 190 -48.74 -20.86 -53.65
N GLY A 191 -49.21 -21.80 -52.89
CA GLY A 191 -48.73 -23.18 -52.90
C GLY A 191 -48.07 -23.64 -51.58
N ALA A 192 -48.83 -24.15 -50.76
CA ALA A 192 -48.97 -25.49 -50.16
C ALA A 192 -47.84 -26.51 -50.38
N GLY A 193 -47.58 -27.26 -49.34
CA GLY A 193 -46.89 -28.55 -49.33
C GLY A 193 -45.87 -28.64 -48.24
N GLU A 194 -46.25 -29.08 -47.01
CA GLU A 194 -46.19 -30.48 -46.49
C GLU A 194 -44.78 -31.05 -46.56
N ASP A 195 -44.27 -31.30 -45.46
CA ASP A 195 -44.23 -32.51 -44.65
C ASP A 195 -42.82 -33.07 -44.38
N ILE A 196 -42.72 -33.60 -43.21
CA ILE A 196 -42.06 -34.82 -42.69
C ILE A 196 -40.68 -34.67 -42.10
N LEU A 197 -40.67 -34.69 -40.73
CA LEU A 197 -40.23 -35.72 -39.77
C LEU A 197 -38.84 -36.38 -39.95
N SER A 198 -38.21 -36.47 -38.81
CA SER A 198 -37.36 -37.57 -38.29
C SER A 198 -35.89 -37.59 -38.70
N PHE A 199 -34.98 -37.53 -37.80
CA PHE A 199 -34.49 -38.26 -36.60
C PHE A 199 -33.58 -37.40 -35.76
#